data_7f22b3af49f1c66affe0f51aca5c70d8
#
_entry.id   7f22b3af49f1c66affe0f51aca5c70d8
#
_cell.length_a   1.000
_cell.length_b   1.000
_cell.length_c   1.000
_cell.angle_alpha   90.00
_cell.angle_beta   90.00
_cell.angle_gamma   90.00
#
_symmetry.space_group_name_H-M   'P 1'
#
loop_
_entity.id
_entity.type
_entity.pdbx_description
1 polymer ?
#
loop_
_entity_poly.entity_id
_entity_poly.type
_entity_poly.pdbx_seq_one_letter_code
_entity_poly.pdbx_strand_id
1 'polypeptide(L)'
;MGHGSPHACAVYTVLRNGTVCTRPAPELTIPPHHARHPTPIPVSARRILVLGILAGHIDALSFAHLGGLFASAMTGNTTHHSAALAHADWHYAVLLACVLAIFFGTGFLASLARLWWGAANGIGLMVLLLLVVQAAQFGSHARLAELVLLPALMAIQGESIARFSGNAIQTVVITSNMLKCASALASAVALRCGACKAGAQPAGAIILPALSWIGFAGGAMLGALALLWHAPLPFLWPLPWLAILYIDMTPAKTRH
;
A
#
# COMPACT_ATOMS: atom_id res chain seq x y z
N MET A 1 21.30 39.10 -14.62
CA MET A 1 22.17 38.18 -13.86
C MET A 1 21.80 38.31 -12.39
N GLY A 2 21.08 37.39 -11.85
CA GLY A 2 20.64 37.38 -10.43
C GLY A 2 20.36 35.94 -10.04
N HIS A 3 21.36 35.27 -9.47
CA HIS A 3 21.21 33.96 -8.90
C HIS A 3 20.35 34.04 -7.62
N GLY A 4 19.12 33.55 -7.65
CA GLY A 4 18.29 33.35 -6.47
C GLY A 4 18.79 32.14 -5.69
N SER A 5 19.33 32.36 -4.50
CA SER A 5 19.72 31.32 -3.54
C SER A 5 18.49 30.56 -3.01
N PRO A 6 18.57 29.24 -2.79
CA PRO A 6 17.49 28.49 -2.14
C PRO A 6 17.37 28.94 -0.70
N HIS A 7 16.14 29.26 -0.27
CA HIS A 7 15.81 29.64 1.10
C HIS A 7 16.11 28.48 2.06
N ALA A 8 17.20 28.62 2.84
CA ALA A 8 17.47 27.77 4.00
C ALA A 8 16.43 28.06 5.09
N CYS A 9 15.72 27.05 5.58
CA CYS A 9 14.87 27.14 6.74
C CYS A 9 15.74 27.44 7.97
N ALA A 10 15.69 28.66 8.51
CA ALA A 10 16.38 29.02 9.72
C ALA A 10 15.48 28.68 10.93
N VAL A 11 16.03 27.91 11.88
CA VAL A 11 15.39 27.66 13.18
C VAL A 11 15.70 28.84 14.09
N TYR A 12 14.66 29.59 14.50
CA TYR A 12 14.77 30.70 15.39
C TYR A 12 14.66 30.24 16.85
N THR A 13 15.71 30.43 17.63
CA THR A 13 15.65 30.26 19.09
C THR A 13 15.70 31.65 19.73
N VAL A 14 14.63 32.05 20.41
CA VAL A 14 14.55 33.31 21.14
C VAL A 14 15.19 33.10 22.51
N LEU A 15 16.31 33.76 22.77
CA LEU A 15 16.91 33.81 24.08
C LEU A 15 16.25 34.89 24.93
N ARG A 16 16.25 34.71 26.26
CA ARG A 16 15.56 35.52 27.29
C ARG A 16 15.91 37.03 27.27
N ASN A 17 16.87 37.47 26.47
CA ASN A 17 17.37 38.84 26.37
C ASN A 17 17.10 39.48 24.97
N GLY A 18 16.19 38.95 24.17
CA GLY A 18 15.81 39.58 22.91
C GLY A 18 16.86 39.48 21.78
N THR A 19 18.00 38.85 21.99
CA THR A 19 19.01 38.67 20.94
C THR A 19 18.69 37.42 20.12
N VAL A 20 18.38 37.60 18.83
CA VAL A 20 18.15 36.50 17.89
C VAL A 20 19.51 35.98 17.42
N CYS A 21 19.91 34.82 17.92
CA CYS A 21 21.08 34.12 17.41
C CYS A 21 20.66 33.20 16.26
N THR A 22 20.98 33.55 15.03
CA THR A 22 20.83 32.66 13.88
C THR A 22 21.96 31.64 13.90
N ARG A 23 21.71 30.45 14.46
CA ARG A 23 22.62 29.32 14.29
C ARG A 23 22.26 28.65 12.96
N PRO A 24 23.22 28.46 12.02
CA PRO A 24 22.96 27.61 10.89
C PRO A 24 22.58 26.24 11.43
N ALA A 25 21.43 25.69 10.96
CA ALA A 25 21.06 24.33 11.29
C ALA A 25 22.24 23.41 10.95
N PRO A 26 22.62 22.46 11.83
CA PRO A 26 23.62 21.48 11.48
C PRO A 26 23.14 20.79 10.21
N GLU A 27 23.98 20.87 9.17
CA GLU A 27 23.72 20.17 7.90
C GLU A 27 23.66 18.69 8.26
N LEU A 28 22.44 18.17 8.37
CA LEU A 28 22.21 16.74 8.55
C LEU A 28 22.66 16.12 7.22
N THR A 29 23.92 15.79 7.11
CA THR A 29 24.44 14.95 6.03
C THR A 29 23.81 13.58 6.22
N ILE A 30 22.58 13.44 5.70
CA ILE A 30 21.96 12.14 5.49
C ILE A 30 22.90 11.40 4.55
N PRO A 31 23.53 10.29 5.02
CA PRO A 31 24.42 9.53 4.15
C PRO A 31 23.66 9.22 2.87
N PRO A 32 24.27 9.34 1.68
CA PRO A 32 23.59 9.04 0.44
C PRO A 32 23.08 7.62 0.54
N HIS A 33 21.77 7.49 0.75
CA HIS A 33 21.10 6.22 0.57
C HIS A 33 21.51 5.76 -0.81
N HIS A 34 22.26 4.66 -0.89
CA HIS A 34 22.68 4.05 -2.13
C HIS A 34 21.58 4.25 -3.15
N ALA A 35 21.85 5.10 -4.14
CA ALA A 35 20.91 5.44 -5.19
C ALA A 35 20.60 4.15 -5.95
N ARG A 36 19.59 3.40 -5.44
CA ARG A 36 19.09 2.23 -6.17
C ARG A 36 18.59 2.76 -7.50
N HIS A 37 19.17 2.28 -8.57
CA HIS A 37 18.71 2.61 -9.92
C HIS A 37 17.19 2.50 -9.97
N PRO A 38 16.48 3.50 -10.51
CA PRO A 38 15.04 3.48 -10.56
C PRO A 38 14.58 2.22 -11.32
N THR A 39 13.69 1.46 -10.71
CA THR A 39 13.14 0.24 -11.32
C THR A 39 12.50 0.62 -12.67
N PRO A 40 12.72 -0.11 -13.77
CA PRO A 40 12.08 0.18 -15.05
C PRO A 40 10.56 0.24 -14.92
N ILE A 41 9.92 1.19 -15.61
CA ILE A 41 8.46 1.40 -15.55
C ILE A 41 7.66 0.10 -15.80
N PRO A 42 8.00 -0.75 -16.82
CA PRO A 42 7.22 -1.98 -17.06
C PRO A 42 7.28 -2.97 -15.88
N VAL A 43 8.41 -3.05 -15.19
CA VAL A 43 8.54 -3.90 -13.99
C VAL A 43 7.70 -3.34 -12.84
N SER A 44 7.75 -2.04 -12.61
CA SER A 44 6.94 -1.36 -11.61
C SER A 44 5.44 -1.48 -11.91
N ALA A 45 5.04 -1.33 -13.17
CA ALA A 45 3.67 -1.47 -13.63
C ALA A 45 3.11 -2.87 -13.36
N ARG A 46 3.87 -3.92 -13.70
CA ARG A 46 3.48 -5.31 -13.42
C ARG A 46 3.32 -5.56 -11.93
N ARG A 47 4.27 -5.11 -11.10
CA ARG A 47 4.22 -5.27 -9.65
C ARG A 47 3.01 -4.58 -9.03
N ILE A 48 2.74 -3.33 -9.44
CA ILE A 48 1.60 -2.55 -8.94
C ILE A 48 0.29 -3.20 -9.35
N LEU A 49 0.17 -3.67 -10.61
CA LEU A 49 -1.02 -4.34 -11.10
C LEU A 49 -1.32 -5.61 -10.30
N VAL A 50 -0.30 -6.48 -10.11
CA VAL A 50 -0.44 -7.73 -9.33
C VAL A 50 -0.86 -7.46 -7.90
N LEU A 51 -0.25 -6.49 -7.24
CA LEU A 51 -0.60 -6.14 -5.86
C LEU A 51 -1.98 -5.52 -5.76
N GLY A 52 -2.39 -4.73 -6.76
CA GLY A 52 -3.75 -4.21 -6.87
C GLY A 52 -4.77 -5.36 -7.00
N ILE A 53 -4.52 -6.32 -7.90
CA ILE A 53 -5.37 -7.51 -8.07
C ILE A 53 -5.50 -8.28 -6.76
N LEU A 54 -4.38 -8.54 -6.06
CA LEU A 54 -4.41 -9.21 -4.77
C LEU A 54 -5.27 -8.46 -3.76
N ALA A 55 -5.04 -7.15 -3.59
CA ALA A 55 -5.78 -6.36 -2.61
C ALA A 55 -7.29 -6.36 -2.89
N GLY A 56 -7.70 -6.15 -4.15
CA GLY A 56 -9.11 -6.17 -4.53
C GLY A 56 -9.75 -7.54 -4.33
N HIS A 57 -9.06 -8.62 -4.71
CA HIS A 57 -9.55 -9.99 -4.53
C HIS A 57 -9.79 -10.32 -3.06
N ILE A 58 -8.82 -10.02 -2.20
CA ILE A 58 -8.91 -10.28 -0.76
C ILE A 58 -9.99 -9.41 -0.10
N ASP A 59 -10.10 -8.13 -0.47
CA ASP A 59 -11.14 -7.26 0.05
C ASP A 59 -12.56 -7.74 -0.33
N ALA A 60 -12.75 -8.24 -1.56
CA ALA A 60 -14.04 -8.77 -1.98
C ALA A 60 -14.44 -10.03 -1.18
N LEU A 61 -13.49 -10.96 -0.97
CA LEU A 61 -13.73 -12.15 -0.16
C LEU A 61 -14.00 -11.78 1.31
N SER A 62 -13.16 -10.93 1.89
CA SER A 62 -13.29 -10.46 3.27
C SER A 62 -14.66 -9.78 3.49
N PHE A 63 -15.03 -8.87 2.59
CA PHE A 63 -16.32 -8.16 2.67
C PHE A 63 -17.50 -9.11 2.68
N ALA A 64 -17.49 -10.14 1.84
CA ALA A 64 -18.58 -11.11 1.75
C ALA A 64 -18.62 -12.06 2.95
N HIS A 65 -17.48 -12.62 3.36
CA HIS A 65 -17.41 -13.62 4.42
C HIS A 65 -17.54 -13.06 5.82
N LEU A 66 -17.02 -11.82 6.03
CA LEU A 66 -16.98 -11.19 7.36
C LEU A 66 -18.08 -10.14 7.57
N GLY A 67 -19.13 -10.14 6.73
CA GLY A 67 -20.29 -9.28 6.94
C GLY A 67 -19.99 -7.78 6.75
N GLY A 68 -19.27 -7.42 5.68
CA GLY A 68 -18.98 -6.04 5.33
C GLY A 68 -17.66 -5.49 5.87
N LEU A 69 -16.79 -6.35 6.44
CA LEU A 69 -15.46 -5.97 6.89
C LEU A 69 -14.45 -6.04 5.74
N PHE A 70 -13.62 -5.02 5.58
CA PHE A 70 -12.55 -5.01 4.60
C PHE A 70 -11.22 -5.46 5.22
N ALA A 71 -10.42 -6.18 4.46
CA ALA A 71 -9.07 -6.54 4.86
C ALA A 71 -8.06 -5.39 4.68
N SER A 72 -8.27 -4.51 3.69
CA SER A 72 -7.36 -3.42 3.35
C SER A 72 -7.95 -2.03 3.47
N ALA A 73 -9.26 -1.85 3.28
CA ALA A 73 -9.91 -0.54 3.28
C ALA A 73 -10.20 -0.04 4.72
N MET A 74 -9.14 0.28 5.45
CA MET A 74 -9.24 0.69 6.88
C MET A 74 -10.08 1.94 7.09
N THR A 75 -10.15 2.86 6.13
CA THR A 75 -11.06 4.02 6.18
C THR A 75 -12.53 3.57 6.22
N GLY A 76 -12.91 2.59 5.41
CA GLY A 76 -14.24 1.99 5.43
C GLY A 76 -14.54 1.34 6.78
N ASN A 77 -13.61 0.52 7.30
CA ASN A 77 -13.75 -0.11 8.61
C ASN A 77 -13.87 0.93 9.74
N THR A 78 -13.13 2.04 9.68
CA THR A 78 -13.23 3.13 10.66
C THR A 78 -14.61 3.80 10.62
N THR A 79 -15.16 4.02 9.42
CA THR A 79 -16.49 4.59 9.25
C THR A 79 -17.56 3.64 9.81
N HIS A 80 -17.48 2.35 9.48
CA HIS A 80 -18.40 1.32 10.02
C HIS A 80 -18.28 1.20 11.54
N HIS A 81 -17.06 1.27 12.09
CA HIS A 81 -16.83 1.25 13.53
C HIS A 81 -17.52 2.43 14.23
N SER A 82 -17.37 3.63 13.70
CA SER A 82 -18.03 4.82 14.24
C SER A 82 -19.56 4.71 14.17
N ALA A 83 -20.10 4.19 13.07
CA ALA A 83 -21.53 3.95 12.93
C ALA A 83 -22.03 2.89 13.92
N ALA A 84 -21.32 1.77 14.09
CA ALA A 84 -21.65 0.73 15.05
C ALA A 84 -21.68 1.27 16.50
N LEU A 85 -20.72 2.10 16.88
CA LEU A 85 -20.72 2.78 18.19
C LEU A 85 -21.94 3.69 18.36
N ALA A 86 -22.29 4.47 17.34
CA ALA A 86 -23.45 5.36 17.39
C ALA A 86 -24.79 4.61 17.53
N HIS A 87 -24.87 3.41 16.96
CA HIS A 87 -26.04 2.52 17.08
C HIS A 87 -26.00 1.57 18.29
N ALA A 88 -24.98 1.68 19.15
CA ALA A 88 -24.74 0.79 20.30
C ALA A 88 -24.61 -0.71 19.91
N ASP A 89 -24.19 -1.00 18.67
CA ASP A 89 -23.83 -2.36 18.23
C ASP A 89 -22.39 -2.68 18.67
N TRP A 90 -22.26 -2.98 19.96
CA TRP A 90 -20.97 -3.23 20.59
C TRP A 90 -20.25 -4.45 20.02
N HIS A 91 -20.99 -5.48 19.59
CA HIS A 91 -20.39 -6.67 19.01
C HIS A 91 -19.67 -6.34 17.70
N TYR A 92 -20.33 -5.66 16.79
CA TYR A 92 -19.75 -5.27 15.52
C TYR A 92 -18.65 -4.21 15.69
N ALA A 93 -18.83 -3.27 16.62
CA ALA A 93 -17.80 -2.28 16.95
C ALA A 93 -16.50 -2.93 17.45
N VAL A 94 -16.59 -3.92 18.33
CA VAL A 94 -15.40 -4.65 18.82
C VAL A 94 -14.72 -5.42 17.68
N LEU A 95 -15.45 -6.09 16.81
CA LEU A 95 -14.87 -6.79 15.66
C LEU A 95 -14.08 -5.83 14.76
N LEU A 96 -14.65 -4.67 14.44
CA LEU A 96 -13.98 -3.64 13.65
C LEU A 96 -12.74 -3.07 14.35
N ALA A 97 -12.83 -2.82 15.67
CA ALA A 97 -11.67 -2.40 16.46
C ALA A 97 -10.54 -3.43 16.42
N CYS A 98 -10.87 -4.72 16.51
CA CYS A 98 -9.89 -5.81 16.38
C CYS A 98 -9.21 -5.79 15.00
N VAL A 99 -9.97 -5.65 13.91
CA VAL A 99 -9.40 -5.55 12.54
C VAL A 99 -8.44 -4.37 12.42
N LEU A 100 -8.85 -3.18 12.91
CA LEU A 100 -8.01 -1.99 12.91
C LEU A 100 -6.73 -2.18 13.73
N ALA A 101 -6.85 -2.79 14.92
CA ALA A 101 -5.71 -3.06 15.79
C ALA A 101 -4.73 -4.09 15.17
N ILE A 102 -5.25 -5.16 14.55
CA ILE A 102 -4.46 -6.17 13.85
C ILE A 102 -3.71 -5.53 12.68
N PHE A 103 -4.41 -4.75 11.85
CA PHE A 103 -3.80 -4.07 10.71
C PHE A 103 -2.69 -3.13 11.16
N PHE A 104 -2.94 -2.28 12.16
CA PHE A 104 -1.96 -1.35 12.71
C PHE A 104 -0.77 -2.08 13.34
N GLY A 105 -1.04 -3.06 14.21
CA GLY A 105 0.01 -3.83 14.90
C GLY A 105 0.88 -4.61 13.93
N THR A 106 0.28 -5.25 12.93
CA THR A 106 1.03 -5.97 11.90
C THR A 106 1.82 -5.01 11.01
N GLY A 107 1.25 -3.87 10.63
CA GLY A 107 1.95 -2.82 9.88
C GLY A 107 3.17 -2.29 10.64
N PHE A 108 3.02 -2.05 11.95
CA PHE A 108 4.13 -1.66 12.82
C PHE A 108 5.24 -2.73 12.86
N LEU A 109 4.87 -4.00 13.06
CA LEU A 109 5.83 -5.11 13.07
C LEU A 109 6.49 -5.31 11.71
N ALA A 110 5.74 -5.20 10.61
CA ALA A 110 6.26 -5.29 9.26
C ALA A 110 7.23 -4.14 8.95
N SER A 111 6.94 -2.93 9.42
CA SER A 111 7.85 -1.78 9.32
C SER A 111 9.16 -2.03 10.05
N LEU A 112 9.13 -2.59 11.25
CA LEU A 112 10.32 -2.99 11.99
C LEU A 112 11.08 -4.10 11.26
N ALA A 113 10.37 -5.16 10.84
CA ALA A 113 10.97 -6.30 10.16
C ALA A 113 11.66 -5.88 8.84
N ARG A 114 11.15 -4.87 8.15
CA ARG A 114 11.76 -4.33 6.93
C ARG A 114 13.17 -3.78 7.12
N LEU A 115 13.56 -3.44 8.34
CA LEU A 115 14.93 -3.00 8.64
C LEU A 115 15.94 -4.13 8.45
N TRP A 116 15.51 -5.38 8.59
CA TRP A 116 16.35 -6.58 8.49
C TRP A 116 15.96 -7.52 7.35
N TRP A 117 14.70 -7.48 6.90
CA TRP A 117 14.14 -8.39 5.92
C TRP A 117 14.00 -7.72 4.54
N GLY A 118 14.34 -8.48 3.49
CA GLY A 118 14.10 -8.03 2.12
C GLY A 118 12.61 -8.18 1.71
N ALA A 119 12.22 -7.48 0.64
CA ALA A 119 10.86 -7.52 0.10
C ALA A 119 10.39 -8.93 -0.28
N ALA A 120 11.30 -9.81 -0.73
CA ALA A 120 10.99 -11.20 -1.07
C ALA A 120 10.46 -11.98 0.14
N ASN A 121 10.99 -11.74 1.35
CA ASN A 121 10.50 -12.39 2.57
C ASN A 121 9.07 -11.96 2.91
N GLY A 122 8.73 -10.70 2.64
CA GLY A 122 7.35 -10.22 2.79
C GLY A 122 6.38 -10.97 1.88
N ILE A 123 6.75 -11.21 0.61
CA ILE A 123 5.92 -11.99 -0.32
C ILE A 123 5.80 -13.45 0.14
N GLY A 124 6.90 -14.07 0.60
CA GLY A 124 6.87 -15.42 1.15
C GLY A 124 5.90 -15.54 2.33
N LEU A 125 5.91 -14.54 3.23
CA LEU A 125 4.97 -14.49 4.36
C LEU A 125 3.51 -14.31 3.89
N MET A 126 3.26 -13.48 2.88
CA MET A 126 1.92 -13.33 2.29
C MET A 126 1.40 -14.64 1.70
N VAL A 127 2.26 -15.39 0.99
CA VAL A 127 1.90 -16.72 0.47
C VAL A 127 1.56 -17.67 1.62
N LEU A 128 2.38 -17.71 2.67
CA LEU A 128 2.11 -18.53 3.85
C LEU A 128 0.77 -18.20 4.50
N LEU A 129 0.47 -16.91 4.69
CA LEU A 129 -0.80 -16.48 5.28
C LEU A 129 -2.00 -16.89 4.42
N LEU A 130 -1.92 -16.79 3.09
CA LEU A 130 -2.98 -17.25 2.19
C LEU A 130 -3.20 -18.76 2.29
N LEU A 131 -2.11 -19.55 2.37
CA LEU A 131 -2.21 -21.00 2.55
C LEU A 131 -2.87 -21.36 3.88
N VAL A 132 -2.52 -20.65 4.97
CA VAL A 132 -3.11 -20.87 6.29
C VAL A 132 -4.58 -20.48 6.30
N VAL A 133 -4.96 -19.33 5.71
CA VAL A 133 -6.37 -18.94 5.60
C VAL A 133 -7.15 -19.98 4.80
N GLN A 134 -6.60 -20.44 3.67
CA GLN A 134 -7.28 -21.45 2.87
C GLN A 134 -7.42 -22.78 3.62
N ALA A 135 -6.38 -23.22 4.32
CA ALA A 135 -6.45 -24.44 5.13
C ALA A 135 -7.51 -24.33 6.25
N ALA A 136 -7.63 -23.14 6.87
CA ALA A 136 -8.63 -22.89 7.90
C ALA A 136 -10.07 -22.98 7.38
N GLN A 137 -10.30 -22.80 6.06
CA GLN A 137 -11.65 -22.93 5.46
C GLN A 137 -12.24 -24.34 5.62
N PHE A 138 -11.41 -25.37 5.80
CA PHE A 138 -11.85 -26.73 6.03
C PHE A 138 -12.17 -27.04 7.51
N GLY A 139 -11.98 -26.05 8.40
CA GLY A 139 -12.17 -26.19 9.84
C GLY A 139 -13.24 -25.27 10.42
N SER A 140 -13.48 -25.40 11.73
CA SER A 140 -14.44 -24.58 12.48
C SER A 140 -13.97 -23.14 12.72
N HIS A 141 -12.70 -22.83 12.47
CA HIS A 141 -12.11 -21.52 12.77
C HIS A 141 -11.91 -20.63 11.53
N ALA A 142 -12.57 -20.93 10.40
CA ALA A 142 -12.44 -20.20 9.15
C ALA A 142 -12.62 -18.68 9.33
N ARG A 143 -13.71 -18.25 9.94
CA ARG A 143 -14.00 -16.83 10.18
C ARG A 143 -12.95 -16.13 11.05
N LEU A 144 -12.46 -16.79 12.09
CA LEU A 144 -11.42 -16.24 12.96
C LEU A 144 -10.10 -16.10 12.21
N ALA A 145 -9.73 -17.08 11.39
CA ALA A 145 -8.54 -17.02 10.56
C ALA A 145 -8.63 -15.87 9.54
N GLU A 146 -9.75 -15.69 8.87
CA GLU A 146 -9.96 -14.57 7.96
C GLU A 146 -9.87 -13.23 8.68
N LEU A 147 -10.54 -13.09 9.83
CA LEU A 147 -10.56 -11.85 10.61
C LEU A 147 -9.17 -11.40 11.06
N VAL A 148 -8.27 -12.34 11.34
CA VAL A 148 -6.93 -12.04 11.84
C VAL A 148 -5.92 -11.97 10.70
N LEU A 149 -5.91 -12.96 9.81
CA LEU A 149 -4.82 -13.14 8.86
C LEU A 149 -4.98 -12.27 7.61
N LEU A 150 -6.21 -11.94 7.17
CA LEU A 150 -6.38 -11.11 5.98
C LEU A 150 -5.97 -9.64 6.21
N PRO A 151 -6.37 -8.96 7.31
CA PRO A 151 -5.84 -7.63 7.61
C PRO A 151 -4.33 -7.63 7.82
N ALA A 152 -3.78 -8.67 8.47
CA ALA A 152 -2.34 -8.83 8.65
C ALA A 152 -1.61 -8.96 7.31
N LEU A 153 -2.12 -9.78 6.39
CA LEU A 153 -1.59 -9.94 5.04
C LEU A 153 -1.57 -8.60 4.29
N MET A 154 -2.66 -7.84 4.38
CA MET A 154 -2.77 -6.54 3.69
C MET A 154 -1.85 -5.48 4.29
N ALA A 155 -1.63 -5.49 5.61
CA ALA A 155 -0.66 -4.62 6.28
C ALA A 155 0.79 -4.95 5.83
N ILE A 156 1.15 -6.25 5.74
CA ILE A 156 2.44 -6.70 5.23
C ILE A 156 2.63 -6.26 3.78
N GLN A 157 1.60 -6.40 2.93
CA GLN A 157 1.63 -5.91 1.56
C GLN A 157 1.95 -4.41 1.51
N GLY A 158 1.25 -3.61 2.30
CA GLY A 158 1.42 -2.16 2.33
C GLY A 158 2.84 -1.73 2.71
N GLU A 159 3.44 -2.41 3.69
CA GLU A 159 4.78 -2.09 4.19
C GLU A 159 5.93 -2.68 3.36
N SER A 160 5.77 -3.92 2.87
CA SER A 160 6.85 -4.60 2.14
C SER A 160 7.15 -3.97 0.79
N ILE A 161 6.17 -3.31 0.17
CA ILE A 161 6.24 -2.86 -1.22
C ILE A 161 5.74 -1.41 -1.35
N ALA A 162 6.19 -0.54 -0.44
CA ALA A 162 5.72 0.85 -0.36
C ALA A 162 6.33 1.81 -1.40
N ARG A 163 7.36 1.41 -2.17
CA ARG A 163 8.07 2.31 -3.10
C ARG A 163 8.40 1.65 -4.42
N PHE A 164 7.88 2.21 -5.51
CA PHE A 164 8.15 1.79 -6.88
C PHE A 164 8.74 2.95 -7.69
N SER A 165 9.89 2.75 -8.33
CA SER A 165 10.52 3.71 -9.24
C SER A 165 10.65 5.13 -8.67
N GLY A 166 10.91 5.27 -7.37
CA GLY A 166 10.98 6.58 -6.71
C GLY A 166 9.62 7.20 -6.36
N ASN A 167 8.51 6.63 -6.82
CA ASN A 167 7.17 7.07 -6.48
C ASN A 167 6.61 6.27 -5.29
N ALA A 168 6.10 6.96 -4.28
CA ALA A 168 5.36 6.34 -3.19
C ALA A 168 3.95 5.97 -3.69
N ILE A 169 3.78 4.75 -4.20
CA ILE A 169 2.50 4.21 -4.62
C ILE A 169 2.11 3.13 -3.63
N GLN A 170 1.10 3.42 -2.84
CA GLN A 170 0.51 2.45 -1.91
C GLN A 170 -0.62 1.73 -2.64
N THR A 171 -0.41 0.45 -2.94
CA THR A 171 -1.42 -0.37 -3.64
C THR A 171 -2.69 -0.62 -2.81
N VAL A 172 -2.60 -0.39 -1.51
CA VAL A 172 -3.71 -0.51 -0.54
C VAL A 172 -4.55 0.78 -0.47
N VAL A 173 -4.03 1.94 -0.90
CA VAL A 173 -4.73 3.24 -0.79
C VAL A 173 -5.21 3.70 -2.16
N ILE A 174 -6.31 3.13 -2.62
CA ILE A 174 -6.87 3.35 -3.96
C ILE A 174 -7.28 4.80 -4.21
N THR A 175 -7.95 5.45 -3.25
CA THR A 175 -8.40 6.85 -3.39
C THR A 175 -7.24 7.80 -3.67
N SER A 176 -6.11 7.66 -2.97
CA SER A 176 -4.94 8.51 -3.21
C SER A 176 -4.33 8.28 -4.60
N ASN A 177 -4.37 7.03 -5.09
CA ASN A 177 -3.88 6.71 -6.43
C ASN A 177 -4.81 7.27 -7.52
N MET A 178 -6.13 7.27 -7.32
CA MET A 178 -7.07 7.94 -8.23
C MET A 178 -6.79 9.44 -8.32
N LEU A 179 -6.59 10.12 -7.17
CA LEU A 179 -6.26 11.55 -7.14
C LEU A 179 -4.91 11.85 -7.80
N LYS A 180 -3.89 11.02 -7.57
CA LYS A 180 -2.58 11.16 -8.25
C LYS A 180 -2.72 11.02 -9.77
N CYS A 181 -3.49 10.05 -10.24
CA CYS A 181 -3.76 9.85 -11.65
C CYS A 181 -4.49 11.09 -12.26
N ALA A 182 -5.56 11.55 -11.60
CA ALA A 182 -6.33 12.72 -12.04
C ALA A 182 -5.48 14.00 -12.08
N SER A 183 -4.67 14.25 -11.05
CA SER A 183 -3.76 15.39 -10.99
C SER A 183 -2.69 15.35 -12.09
N ALA A 184 -2.10 14.18 -12.33
CA ALA A 184 -1.10 14.01 -13.39
C ALA A 184 -1.72 14.19 -14.78
N LEU A 185 -2.95 13.70 -15.00
CA LEU A 185 -3.70 13.89 -16.23
C LEU A 185 -4.05 15.37 -16.46
N ALA A 186 -4.53 16.06 -15.42
CA ALA A 186 -4.82 17.49 -15.47
C ALA A 186 -3.58 18.30 -15.84
N SER A 187 -2.42 17.98 -15.24
CA SER A 187 -1.15 18.61 -15.59
C SER A 187 -0.73 18.38 -17.04
N ALA A 188 -0.95 17.15 -17.55
CA ALA A 188 -0.65 16.82 -18.95
C ALA A 188 -1.55 17.60 -19.93
N VAL A 189 -2.83 17.76 -19.61
CA VAL A 189 -3.77 18.58 -20.38
C VAL A 189 -3.38 20.06 -20.34
N ALA A 190 -3.06 20.59 -19.16
CA ALA A 190 -2.64 21.98 -18.98
C ALA A 190 -1.36 22.31 -19.80
N LEU A 191 -0.39 21.42 -19.83
CA LEU A 191 0.81 21.56 -20.67
C LEU A 191 0.45 21.64 -22.15
N ARG A 192 -0.48 20.79 -22.64
CA ARG A 192 -0.94 20.84 -24.05
C ARG A 192 -1.68 22.14 -24.39
N CYS A 193 -2.34 22.73 -23.41
CA CYS A 193 -3.04 24.01 -23.54
C CYS A 193 -2.12 25.25 -23.36
N GLY A 194 -0.80 25.05 -23.24
CA GLY A 194 0.17 26.16 -23.13
C GLY A 194 0.26 26.78 -21.74
N ALA A 195 -0.23 26.13 -20.69
CA ALA A 195 -0.12 26.63 -19.32
C ALA A 195 1.33 26.50 -18.79
N CYS A 196 2.03 27.64 -18.72
CA CYS A 196 3.45 27.72 -18.34
C CYS A 196 3.76 27.28 -16.90
N LYS A 197 2.76 27.09 -16.03
CA LYS A 197 2.96 26.69 -14.62
C LYS A 197 2.93 25.18 -14.38
N ALA A 198 2.55 24.38 -15.38
CA ALA A 198 2.49 22.94 -15.24
C ALA A 198 3.91 22.36 -15.42
N GLY A 199 4.50 21.86 -14.35
CA GLY A 199 5.79 21.16 -14.40
C GLY A 199 5.68 19.84 -15.14
N ALA A 200 6.80 19.41 -15.79
CA ALA A 200 6.87 18.09 -16.41
C ALA A 200 6.62 17.00 -15.37
N GLN A 201 5.66 16.12 -15.66
CA GLN A 201 5.33 15.00 -14.77
C GLN A 201 6.39 13.89 -14.89
N PRO A 202 6.77 13.24 -13.79
CA PRO A 202 7.68 12.11 -13.84
C PRO A 202 7.11 10.98 -14.70
N ALA A 203 7.98 10.23 -15.36
CA ALA A 203 7.58 9.08 -16.15
C ALA A 203 6.76 8.09 -15.28
N GLY A 204 5.62 7.64 -15.79
CA GLY A 204 4.73 6.74 -15.07
C GLY A 204 3.74 7.39 -14.08
N ALA A 205 3.76 8.72 -13.90
CA ALA A 205 2.89 9.44 -12.97
C ALA A 205 1.38 9.22 -13.21
N ILE A 206 0.99 8.97 -14.44
CA ILE A 206 -0.40 8.64 -14.82
C ILE A 206 -0.60 7.12 -14.77
N ILE A 207 0.30 6.36 -15.41
CA ILE A 207 0.11 4.93 -15.67
C ILE A 207 0.15 4.12 -14.36
N LEU A 208 1.13 4.39 -13.48
CA LEU A 208 1.31 3.56 -12.29
C LEU A 208 0.14 3.66 -11.30
N PRO A 209 -0.38 4.87 -10.95
CA PRO A 209 -1.57 4.97 -10.13
C PRO A 209 -2.84 4.41 -10.78
N ALA A 210 -2.99 4.59 -12.12
CA ALA A 210 -4.11 4.02 -12.86
C ALA A 210 -4.11 2.49 -12.80
N LEU A 211 -2.94 1.85 -13.00
CA LEU A 211 -2.81 0.39 -12.92
C LEU A 211 -3.09 -0.14 -11.52
N SER A 212 -2.77 0.60 -10.46
CA SER A 212 -3.14 0.22 -9.10
C SER A 212 -4.67 0.14 -8.94
N TRP A 213 -5.39 1.16 -9.43
CA TRP A 213 -6.84 1.19 -9.37
C TRP A 213 -7.49 0.12 -10.24
N ILE A 214 -7.06 -0.01 -11.51
CA ILE A 214 -7.57 -1.03 -12.44
C ILE A 214 -7.30 -2.43 -11.89
N GLY A 215 -6.10 -2.66 -11.34
CA GLY A 215 -5.75 -3.93 -10.70
C GLY A 215 -6.68 -4.26 -9.54
N PHE A 216 -6.93 -3.29 -8.67
CA PHE A 216 -7.85 -3.46 -7.54
C PHE A 216 -9.28 -3.78 -8.02
N ALA A 217 -9.82 -3.03 -8.97
CA ALA A 217 -11.15 -3.27 -9.51
C ALA A 217 -11.25 -4.65 -10.18
N GLY A 218 -10.24 -5.02 -10.97
CA GLY A 218 -10.15 -6.36 -11.58
C GLY A 218 -10.03 -7.47 -10.54
N GLY A 219 -9.23 -7.27 -9.51
CA GLY A 219 -9.10 -8.20 -8.38
C GLY A 219 -10.40 -8.37 -7.61
N ALA A 220 -11.09 -7.28 -7.29
CA ALA A 220 -12.40 -7.32 -6.62
C ALA A 220 -13.43 -8.07 -7.47
N MET A 221 -13.43 -7.86 -8.80
CA MET A 221 -14.24 -8.62 -9.72
C MET A 221 -13.92 -10.12 -9.66
N LEU A 222 -12.65 -10.49 -9.70
CA LEU A 222 -12.22 -11.90 -9.58
C LEU A 222 -12.65 -12.52 -8.25
N GLY A 223 -12.56 -11.79 -7.14
CA GLY A 223 -13.05 -12.25 -5.84
C GLY A 223 -14.57 -12.46 -5.84
N ALA A 224 -15.32 -11.52 -6.41
CA ALA A 224 -16.78 -11.63 -6.54
C ALA A 224 -17.17 -12.82 -7.43
N LEU A 225 -16.46 -13.06 -8.52
CA LEU A 225 -16.68 -14.23 -9.39
C LEU A 225 -16.34 -15.54 -8.68
N ALA A 226 -15.27 -15.58 -7.88
CA ALA A 226 -14.93 -16.74 -7.09
C ALA A 226 -16.05 -17.12 -6.10
N LEU A 227 -16.68 -16.12 -5.49
CA LEU A 227 -17.85 -16.32 -4.63
C LEU A 227 -19.08 -16.78 -5.41
N LEU A 228 -19.37 -16.13 -6.54
CA LEU A 228 -20.53 -16.45 -7.38
C LEU A 228 -20.46 -17.89 -7.91
N TRP A 229 -19.28 -18.36 -8.27
CA TRP A 229 -19.06 -19.71 -8.78
C TRP A 229 -18.78 -20.75 -7.71
N HIS A 230 -18.87 -20.37 -6.43
CA HIS A 230 -18.54 -21.25 -5.30
C HIS A 230 -17.19 -21.93 -5.45
N ALA A 231 -16.19 -21.15 -5.88
CA ALA A 231 -14.85 -21.67 -6.14
C ALA A 231 -14.29 -22.44 -4.92
N PRO A 232 -13.75 -23.65 -5.10
CA PRO A 232 -13.36 -24.51 -3.95
C PRO A 232 -12.18 -23.96 -3.15
N LEU A 233 -11.35 -23.13 -3.74
CA LEU A 233 -10.11 -22.63 -3.13
C LEU A 233 -9.90 -21.13 -3.43
N PRO A 234 -10.82 -20.24 -2.99
CA PRO A 234 -10.83 -18.84 -3.43
C PRO A 234 -9.57 -18.06 -3.00
N PHE A 235 -8.98 -18.39 -1.86
CA PHE A 235 -7.77 -17.72 -1.35
C PHE A 235 -6.48 -18.15 -2.07
N LEU A 236 -6.50 -19.22 -2.86
CA LEU A 236 -5.33 -19.64 -3.64
C LEU A 236 -5.24 -19.01 -5.03
N TRP A 237 -6.32 -18.40 -5.53
CA TRP A 237 -6.34 -17.76 -6.85
C TRP A 237 -5.25 -16.68 -7.02
N PRO A 238 -4.87 -15.91 -6.00
CA PRO A 238 -3.77 -14.95 -6.12
C PRO A 238 -2.37 -15.57 -6.15
N LEU A 239 -2.17 -16.85 -5.80
CA LEU A 239 -0.84 -17.45 -5.70
C LEU A 239 -0.01 -17.39 -6.97
N PRO A 240 -0.53 -17.67 -8.19
CA PRO A 240 0.25 -17.55 -9.42
C PRO A 240 0.82 -16.15 -9.62
N TRP A 241 0.05 -15.11 -9.28
CA TRP A 241 0.46 -13.72 -9.37
C TRP A 241 1.56 -13.38 -8.35
N LEU A 242 1.45 -13.90 -7.12
CA LEU A 242 2.47 -13.75 -6.10
C LEU A 242 3.77 -14.49 -6.46
N ALA A 243 3.69 -15.62 -7.13
CA ALA A 243 4.87 -16.34 -7.63
C ALA A 243 5.63 -15.49 -8.67
N ILE A 244 4.93 -14.85 -9.61
CA ILE A 244 5.52 -13.92 -10.58
C ILE A 244 6.22 -12.77 -9.84
N LEU A 245 5.55 -12.21 -8.83
CA LEU A 245 6.09 -11.11 -8.04
C LEU A 245 7.34 -11.53 -7.24
N TYR A 246 7.34 -12.72 -6.68
CA TYR A 246 8.48 -13.29 -5.95
C TYR A 246 9.71 -13.44 -6.86
N ILE A 247 9.52 -13.98 -8.06
CA ILE A 247 10.59 -14.12 -9.06
C ILE A 247 11.15 -12.74 -9.44
N ASP A 248 10.29 -11.76 -9.63
CA ASP A 248 10.69 -10.40 -9.97
C ASP A 248 11.49 -9.68 -8.87
N MET A 249 11.29 -10.06 -7.62
CA MET A 249 11.94 -9.42 -6.48
C MET A 249 13.16 -10.16 -5.96
N THR A 250 13.32 -11.43 -6.33
CA THR A 250 14.53 -12.19 -6.02
C THR A 250 15.65 -11.71 -6.94
N PRO A 251 16.75 -11.14 -6.40
CA PRO A 251 17.86 -10.73 -7.24
C PRO A 251 18.36 -11.98 -7.97
N ALA A 252 18.49 -11.86 -9.30
CA ALA A 252 19.14 -12.92 -10.08
C ALA A 252 20.51 -13.15 -9.43
N LYS A 253 20.69 -14.31 -8.80
CA LYS A 253 22.02 -14.75 -8.39
C LYS A 253 22.87 -14.66 -9.65
N THR A 254 23.80 -13.71 -9.68
CA THR A 254 24.84 -13.65 -10.69
C THR A 254 25.42 -15.05 -10.78
N ARG A 255 25.08 -15.76 -11.86
CA ARG A 255 25.76 -17.01 -12.23
C ARG A 255 27.17 -16.58 -12.63
N HIS A 256 28.10 -16.73 -11.70
CA HIS A 256 29.53 -16.78 -11.98
C HIS A 256 29.91 -18.22 -12.28
#